data_57a6fbf0941fdc0bdd7adbc3cf86f18f
#
_entry.id   57a6fbf0941fdc0bdd7adbc3cf86f18f
#
_cell.length_a   1.000
_cell.length_b   1.000
_cell.length_c   1.000
_cell.angle_alpha   90.00
_cell.angle_beta   90.00
_cell.angle_gamma   90.00
#
_symmetry.space_group_name_H-M   'P 1'
#
loop_
_entity.id
_entity.type
_entity.pdbx_description
1 polymer ?
#
loop_
_entity_poly.entity_id
_entity_poly.type
_entity_poly.pdbx_seq_one_letter_code
_entity_poly.pdbx_strand_id
1 'polypeptide(L)'
;SAANTHVVGHAGRIFALEDGHFPYELSRELETLGCESFGGRLETAFTAHPKLCPITGELHFFGYGVLPPHLVYHVLDAKGALVHSAEIAVPGPTMMHDFMIMRDHAIFMDLPVTFSLEKAIKGEIPLGWDPDYGARIGILPRMGRNSDVRWFEIDPCYVFHPMNAWVEGDVV
;
A
#
# COMPACT_ATOMS: atom_id res chain seq x y z
N SER A 1 -7.12 17.53 -2.83
CA SER A 1 -6.75 16.39 -3.69
C SER A 1 -8.00 15.69 -4.17
N ALA A 2 -7.94 15.08 -5.32
CA ALA A 2 -9.08 14.37 -5.93
C ALA A 2 -8.81 12.87 -5.88
N ALA A 3 -9.60 12.12 -5.10
CA ALA A 3 -9.56 10.66 -5.08
C ALA A 3 -10.12 10.11 -6.40
N ASN A 4 -9.24 9.97 -7.39
CA ASN A 4 -9.60 9.74 -8.80
C ASN A 4 -9.09 8.42 -9.37
N THR A 5 -8.52 7.53 -8.53
CA THR A 5 -7.84 6.32 -9.03
C THR A 5 -8.72 5.07 -8.90
N HIS A 6 -9.37 4.88 -7.76
CA HIS A 6 -10.13 3.66 -7.51
C HIS A 6 -11.33 3.90 -6.59
N VAL A 7 -12.36 3.08 -6.72
CA VAL A 7 -13.49 3.01 -5.79
C VAL A 7 -13.62 1.58 -5.27
N VAL A 8 -13.65 1.44 -3.94
CA VAL A 8 -13.77 0.14 -3.29
C VAL A 8 -14.93 0.13 -2.29
N GLY A 9 -15.67 -0.99 -2.27
CA GLY A 9 -16.67 -1.27 -1.23
C GLY A 9 -16.10 -2.15 -0.14
N HIS A 10 -16.27 -1.77 1.13
CA HIS A 10 -15.88 -2.59 2.29
C HIS A 10 -16.78 -2.33 3.48
N ALA A 11 -17.22 -3.41 4.16
CA ALA A 11 -18.06 -3.34 5.36
C ALA A 11 -19.33 -2.46 5.20
N GLY A 12 -19.94 -2.47 4.00
CA GLY A 12 -21.13 -1.68 3.68
C GLY A 12 -20.87 -0.20 3.39
N ARG A 13 -19.63 0.23 3.38
CA ARG A 13 -19.16 1.59 3.05
C ARG A 13 -18.51 1.61 1.66
N ILE A 14 -18.45 2.77 1.03
CA ILE A 14 -17.82 3.00 -0.27
C ILE A 14 -16.71 4.03 -0.08
N PHE A 15 -15.52 3.75 -0.61
CA PHE A 15 -14.38 4.65 -0.53
C PHE A 15 -13.84 4.99 -1.90
N ALA A 16 -13.60 6.27 -2.15
CA ALA A 16 -12.82 6.76 -3.28
C ALA A 16 -11.37 6.97 -2.83
N LEU A 17 -10.43 6.44 -3.61
CA LEU A 17 -9.03 6.29 -3.27
C LEU A 17 -8.10 6.99 -4.26
N GLU A 18 -6.96 7.42 -3.75
CA GLU A 18 -5.75 7.78 -4.48
C GLU A 18 -4.55 7.55 -3.55
N ASP A 19 -3.33 7.44 -4.09
CA ASP A 19 -2.18 6.93 -3.32
C ASP A 19 -1.61 7.88 -2.25
N GLY A 20 -1.91 9.17 -2.33
CA GLY A 20 -1.25 10.19 -1.51
C GLY A 20 -2.05 10.67 -0.29
N HIS A 21 -3.29 10.20 -0.10
CA HIS A 21 -4.20 10.74 0.92
C HIS A 21 -5.01 9.67 1.65
N PHE A 22 -5.76 10.12 2.67
CA PHE A 22 -6.82 9.33 3.30
C PHE A 22 -7.91 8.99 2.28
N PRO A 23 -8.60 7.85 2.43
CA PRO A 23 -9.76 7.54 1.63
C PRO A 23 -10.89 8.56 1.88
N TYR A 24 -11.66 8.86 0.84
CA TYR A 24 -12.91 9.61 0.98
C TYR A 24 -14.08 8.64 1.02
N GLU A 25 -14.89 8.72 2.07
CA GLU A 25 -16.13 7.97 2.11
C GLU A 25 -17.18 8.63 1.22
N LEU A 26 -17.89 7.80 0.46
CA LEU A 26 -19.00 8.20 -0.42
C LEU A 26 -20.32 7.62 0.06
N SER A 27 -21.41 8.36 -0.16
CA SER A 27 -22.75 7.83 -0.07
C SER A 27 -23.05 6.87 -1.23
N ARG A 28 -24.20 6.20 -1.20
CA ARG A 28 -24.65 5.36 -2.32
C ARG A 28 -25.02 6.17 -3.57
N GLU A 29 -25.32 7.44 -3.38
CA GLU A 29 -25.58 8.43 -4.44
C GLU A 29 -24.29 9.09 -4.95
N LEU A 30 -23.11 8.61 -4.46
CA LEU A 30 -21.75 9.09 -4.78
C LEU A 30 -21.46 10.51 -4.28
N GLU A 31 -22.17 10.98 -3.27
CA GLU A 31 -21.84 12.22 -2.58
C GLU A 31 -20.65 11.99 -1.63
N THR A 32 -19.72 12.93 -1.58
CA THR A 32 -18.58 12.87 -0.64
C THR A 32 -19.05 13.14 0.78
N LEU A 33 -18.92 12.15 1.65
CA LEU A 33 -19.26 12.28 3.09
C LEU A 33 -18.10 12.88 3.90
N GLY A 34 -16.86 12.63 3.49
CA GLY A 34 -15.65 13.18 4.12
C GLY A 34 -14.45 12.28 4.02
N CYS A 35 -13.30 12.75 4.54
CA CYS A 35 -12.11 11.93 4.72
C CYS A 35 -12.32 10.92 5.86
N GLU A 36 -11.88 9.69 5.67
CA GLU A 36 -11.97 8.64 6.68
C GLU A 36 -10.59 8.31 7.27
N SER A 37 -10.48 8.41 8.57
CA SER A 37 -9.27 8.06 9.33
C SER A 37 -9.46 6.85 10.25
N PHE A 38 -10.58 6.15 10.12
CA PHE A 38 -10.95 5.01 10.98
C PHE A 38 -10.87 5.33 12.47
N GLY A 39 -11.54 6.42 12.84
CA GLY A 39 -11.55 6.92 14.21
C GLY A 39 -10.23 7.55 14.66
N GLY A 40 -9.44 8.11 13.75
CA GLY A 40 -8.14 8.71 14.01
C GLY A 40 -7.00 7.70 14.14
N ARG A 41 -7.23 6.43 13.79
CA ARG A 41 -6.23 5.36 13.89
C ARG A 41 -5.37 5.22 12.63
N LEU A 42 -5.85 5.68 11.48
CA LEU A 42 -5.05 5.77 10.26
C LEU A 42 -4.30 7.09 10.28
N GLU A 43 -2.98 7.02 10.23
CA GLU A 43 -2.07 8.18 10.27
C GLU A 43 -1.29 8.36 8.96
N THR A 44 -1.49 7.44 7.99
CA THR A 44 -0.81 7.45 6.69
C THR A 44 -1.80 7.62 5.55
N ALA A 45 -1.29 7.76 4.34
CA ALA A 45 -2.08 7.60 3.13
C ALA A 45 -2.67 6.18 3.04
N PHE A 46 -3.60 6.00 2.11
CA PHE A 46 -4.26 4.73 1.83
C PHE A 46 -4.03 4.41 0.35
N THR A 47 -3.39 3.28 0.03
CA THR A 47 -3.13 2.91 -1.36
C THR A 47 -4.41 2.89 -2.20
N ALA A 48 -4.30 3.26 -3.47
CA ALA A 48 -5.39 3.12 -4.42
C ALA A 48 -5.71 1.66 -4.79
N HIS A 49 -4.84 0.71 -4.42
CA HIS A 49 -4.94 -0.71 -4.78
C HIS A 49 -5.07 -1.65 -3.58
N PRO A 50 -6.06 -1.43 -2.66
CA PRO A 50 -6.27 -2.35 -1.55
C PRO A 50 -6.68 -3.73 -2.04
N LYS A 51 -6.42 -4.75 -1.23
CA LYS A 51 -6.75 -6.14 -1.55
C LYS A 51 -7.78 -6.68 -0.57
N LEU A 52 -8.97 -6.97 -1.06
CA LEU A 52 -10.02 -7.63 -0.28
C LEU A 52 -9.78 -9.14 -0.27
N CYS A 53 -9.62 -9.71 0.91
CA CYS A 53 -9.52 -11.14 1.08
C CYS A 53 -10.92 -11.79 0.95
N PRO A 54 -11.16 -12.63 -0.06
CA PRO A 54 -12.50 -13.23 -0.25
C PRO A 54 -12.85 -14.29 0.80
N ILE A 55 -11.86 -14.75 1.58
CA ILE A 55 -12.04 -15.78 2.61
C ILE A 55 -12.37 -15.17 3.96
N THR A 56 -11.62 -14.14 4.38
CA THR A 56 -11.76 -13.53 5.71
C THR A 56 -12.59 -12.25 5.69
N GLY A 57 -12.79 -11.64 4.52
CA GLY A 57 -13.42 -10.34 4.38
C GLY A 57 -12.55 -9.16 4.85
N GLU A 58 -11.30 -9.40 5.19
CA GLU A 58 -10.33 -8.37 5.54
C GLU A 58 -9.94 -7.54 4.32
N LEU A 59 -9.75 -6.24 4.51
CA LEU A 59 -9.20 -5.35 3.50
C LEU A 59 -7.77 -4.99 3.89
N HIS A 60 -6.82 -5.45 3.08
CA HIS A 60 -5.40 -5.18 3.24
C HIS A 60 -5.00 -3.99 2.38
N PHE A 61 -4.19 -3.10 2.93
CA PHE A 61 -3.68 -1.93 2.23
C PHE A 61 -2.36 -1.47 2.85
N PHE A 62 -1.74 -0.50 2.23
CA PHE A 62 -0.58 0.19 2.81
C PHE A 62 -0.70 1.70 2.58
N GLY A 63 0.02 2.46 3.37
CA GLY A 63 0.34 3.85 3.09
C GLY A 63 1.83 3.96 2.80
N TYR A 64 2.22 4.79 1.83
CA TYR A 64 3.62 5.13 1.64
C TYR A 64 3.82 6.65 1.67
N GLY A 65 5.05 7.07 1.95
CA GLY A 65 5.32 8.49 2.12
C GLY A 65 6.76 8.88 1.81
N VAL A 66 6.92 10.17 1.47
CA VAL A 66 8.22 10.79 1.19
C VAL A 66 9.08 10.90 2.44
N LEU A 67 8.44 11.13 3.58
CA LEU A 67 9.09 11.17 4.91
C LEU A 67 8.86 9.84 5.63
N PRO A 68 9.80 9.41 6.49
CA PRO A 68 9.62 8.24 7.34
C PRO A 68 8.37 8.34 8.24
N PRO A 69 7.66 7.24 8.46
CA PRO A 69 7.87 5.93 7.88
C PRO A 69 7.49 5.90 6.39
N HIS A 70 8.39 5.36 5.54
CA HIS A 70 8.17 5.35 4.10
C HIS A 70 7.12 4.33 3.65
N LEU A 71 6.87 3.29 4.45
CA LEU A 71 5.90 2.24 4.17
C LEU A 71 5.26 1.76 5.47
N VAL A 72 3.93 1.75 5.52
CA VAL A 72 3.16 1.18 6.63
C VAL A 72 2.07 0.27 6.10
N TYR A 73 2.07 -0.96 6.53
CA TYR A 73 1.06 -1.96 6.17
C TYR A 73 -0.11 -1.91 7.14
N HIS A 74 -1.34 -2.03 6.62
CA HIS A 74 -2.57 -1.93 7.40
C HIS A 74 -3.56 -3.03 7.04
N VAL A 75 -4.43 -3.39 7.99
CA VAL A 75 -5.55 -4.32 7.78
C VAL A 75 -6.80 -3.78 8.45
N LEU A 76 -7.89 -3.69 7.67
CA LEU A 76 -9.25 -3.57 8.21
C LEU A 76 -9.85 -4.97 8.35
N ASP A 77 -10.54 -5.20 9.45
CA ASP A 77 -11.33 -6.44 9.61
C ASP A 77 -12.59 -6.42 8.71
N ALA A 78 -13.31 -7.53 8.66
CA ALA A 78 -14.54 -7.66 7.87
C ALA A 78 -15.67 -6.68 8.29
N LYS A 79 -15.53 -6.02 9.44
CA LYS A 79 -16.47 -5.01 9.93
C LYS A 79 -16.00 -3.58 9.66
N GLY A 80 -14.84 -3.40 9.03
CA GLY A 80 -14.28 -2.10 8.68
C GLY A 80 -13.50 -1.41 9.80
N ALA A 81 -13.15 -2.12 10.88
CA ALA A 81 -12.27 -1.59 11.91
C ALA A 81 -10.80 -1.77 11.52
N LEU A 82 -9.97 -0.74 11.72
CA LEU A 82 -8.51 -0.83 11.57
C LEU A 82 -7.94 -1.63 12.74
N VAL A 83 -7.54 -2.88 12.46
CA VAL A 83 -7.10 -3.85 13.48
C VAL A 83 -5.60 -4.08 13.49
N HIS A 84 -4.90 -3.69 12.42
CA HIS A 84 -3.45 -3.85 12.31
C HIS A 84 -2.82 -2.68 11.58
N SER A 85 -1.67 -2.24 12.08
CA SER A 85 -0.76 -1.28 11.44
C SER A 85 0.67 -1.66 11.79
N ALA A 86 1.52 -1.83 10.80
CA ALA A 86 2.93 -2.17 10.98
C ALA A 86 3.81 -1.37 10.02
N GLU A 87 4.75 -0.63 10.58
CA GLU A 87 5.81 0.00 9.79
C GLU A 87 6.69 -1.09 9.17
N ILE A 88 7.00 -0.94 7.89
CA ILE A 88 7.88 -1.83 7.13
C ILE A 88 9.09 -1.02 6.67
N ALA A 89 10.27 -1.43 7.14
CA ALA A 89 11.50 -0.71 6.84
C ALA A 89 11.93 -0.91 5.38
N VAL A 90 11.93 0.20 4.64
CA VAL A 90 12.50 0.30 3.29
C VAL A 90 13.60 1.36 3.30
N PRO A 91 14.61 1.29 2.38
CA PRO A 91 15.76 2.17 2.42
C PRO A 91 15.44 3.64 2.18
N GLY A 92 14.33 3.93 1.48
CA GLY A 92 13.98 5.29 1.11
C GLY A 92 12.55 5.41 0.57
N PRO A 93 12.19 6.58 0.06
CA PRO A 93 10.84 6.88 -0.40
C PRO A 93 10.56 6.26 -1.78
N THR A 94 10.43 4.92 -1.81
CA THR A 94 10.03 4.19 -3.02
C THR A 94 8.60 4.51 -3.42
N MET A 95 8.34 4.60 -4.72
CA MET A 95 6.98 4.67 -5.26
C MET A 95 6.40 3.25 -5.28
N MET A 96 5.88 2.78 -4.16
CA MET A 96 5.16 1.50 -4.12
C MET A 96 3.71 1.74 -4.51
N HIS A 97 3.34 1.38 -5.75
CA HIS A 97 2.01 1.67 -6.27
C HIS A 97 0.99 0.59 -5.93
N ASP A 98 1.40 -0.66 -5.99
CA ASP A 98 0.56 -1.84 -5.76
C ASP A 98 1.32 -2.92 -5.00
N PHE A 99 0.60 -3.94 -4.52
CA PHE A 99 1.15 -5.06 -3.77
C PHE A 99 0.25 -6.30 -3.98
N MET A 100 0.62 -7.43 -3.37
CA MET A 100 -0.17 -8.66 -3.46
C MET A 100 -0.51 -9.19 -2.08
N ILE A 101 -1.59 -9.97 -2.00
CA ILE A 101 -1.86 -10.84 -0.85
C ILE A 101 -2.03 -12.28 -1.31
N MET A 102 -1.57 -13.19 -0.47
CA MET A 102 -1.83 -14.62 -0.55
C MET A 102 -2.66 -15.06 0.67
N ARG A 103 -2.92 -16.36 0.81
CA ARG A 103 -3.66 -16.89 1.97
C ARG A 103 -3.09 -16.38 3.29
N ASP A 104 -1.78 -16.45 3.46
CA ASP A 104 -1.10 -16.25 4.74
C ASP A 104 -0.08 -15.10 4.73
N HIS A 105 0.14 -14.46 3.57
CA HIS A 105 1.18 -13.44 3.40
C HIS A 105 0.71 -12.23 2.58
N ALA A 106 1.32 -11.09 2.86
CA ALA A 106 1.36 -9.92 1.99
C ALA A 106 2.74 -9.84 1.30
N ILE A 107 2.77 -9.33 0.06
CA ILE A 107 3.99 -9.20 -0.72
C ILE A 107 4.16 -7.76 -1.14
N PHE A 108 5.31 -7.17 -0.79
CA PHE A 108 5.70 -5.81 -1.12
C PHE A 108 6.76 -5.80 -2.21
N MET A 109 6.64 -4.85 -3.14
CA MET A 109 7.58 -4.65 -4.23
C MET A 109 8.38 -3.37 -3.97
N ASP A 110 9.54 -3.50 -3.33
CA ASP A 110 10.44 -2.37 -3.03
C ASP A 110 11.39 -2.18 -4.22
N LEU A 111 10.99 -1.28 -5.14
CA LEU A 111 11.55 -1.16 -6.46
C LEU A 111 12.18 0.23 -6.70
N PRO A 112 13.12 0.36 -7.67
CA PRO A 112 13.99 1.52 -7.84
C PRO A 112 13.35 2.73 -8.55
N VAL A 113 12.05 2.98 -8.34
CA VAL A 113 11.48 4.28 -8.65
C VAL A 113 11.27 5.02 -7.34
N THR A 114 12.03 6.07 -7.11
CA THR A 114 12.06 6.79 -5.85
C THR A 114 11.62 8.23 -5.99
N PHE A 115 11.21 8.84 -4.88
CA PHE A 115 10.86 10.24 -4.80
C PHE A 115 12.11 11.10 -4.55
N SER A 116 12.24 12.18 -5.30
CA SER A 116 13.31 13.20 -5.16
C SER A 116 12.74 14.52 -4.69
N LEU A 117 13.08 14.92 -3.47
CA LEU A 117 12.69 16.22 -2.92
C LEU A 117 13.31 17.37 -3.74
N GLU A 118 14.54 17.19 -4.24
CA GLU A 118 15.22 18.19 -5.07
C GLU A 118 14.42 18.50 -6.34
N LYS A 119 13.95 17.46 -7.05
CA LYS A 119 13.09 17.61 -8.23
C LYS A 119 11.77 18.29 -7.88
N ALA A 120 11.14 17.89 -6.76
CA ALA A 120 9.90 18.51 -6.30
C ALA A 120 10.05 20.01 -6.06
N ILE A 121 11.15 20.45 -5.42
CA ILE A 121 11.43 21.87 -5.15
C ILE A 121 11.62 22.65 -6.46
N LYS A 122 12.20 22.01 -7.50
CA LYS A 122 12.38 22.61 -8.83
C LYS A 122 11.11 22.62 -9.68
N GLY A 123 10.01 22.05 -9.21
CA GLY A 123 8.75 21.90 -9.96
C GLY A 123 8.83 20.86 -11.09
N GLU A 124 9.82 19.97 -11.04
CA GLU A 124 9.98 18.81 -11.93
C GLU A 124 9.14 17.63 -11.45
N ILE A 125 8.98 16.60 -12.29
CA ILE A 125 8.35 15.33 -11.87
C ILE A 125 9.24 14.70 -10.79
N PRO A 126 8.74 14.58 -9.54
CA PRO A 126 9.57 14.20 -8.40
C PRO A 126 9.90 12.71 -8.33
N LEU A 127 9.42 11.91 -9.25
CA LEU A 127 9.66 10.47 -9.33
C LEU A 127 10.68 10.16 -10.42
N GLY A 128 11.51 9.15 -10.20
CA GLY A 128 12.47 8.71 -11.19
C GLY A 128 13.16 7.42 -10.83
N TRP A 129 13.74 6.80 -11.85
CA TRP A 129 14.58 5.63 -11.67
C TRP A 129 15.85 5.99 -10.90
N ASP A 130 16.14 5.22 -9.87
CA ASP A 130 17.35 5.33 -9.04
C ASP A 130 18.15 4.02 -9.18
N PRO A 131 19.26 4.01 -9.95
CA PRO A 131 20.01 2.80 -10.21
C PRO A 131 20.72 2.24 -8.96
N ASP A 132 20.91 3.05 -7.92
CA ASP A 132 21.62 2.71 -6.71
C ASP A 132 20.69 2.19 -5.60
N TYR A 133 19.36 2.31 -5.80
CA TYR A 133 18.37 1.89 -4.79
C TYR A 133 18.29 0.37 -4.63
N GLY A 134 18.47 -0.39 -5.71
CA GLY A 134 18.24 -1.81 -5.77
C GLY A 134 16.77 -2.18 -5.99
N ALA A 135 16.49 -3.47 -6.08
CA ALA A 135 15.15 -4.01 -6.20
C ALA A 135 14.99 -5.28 -5.36
N ARG A 136 13.89 -5.41 -4.62
CA ARG A 136 13.64 -6.58 -3.78
C ARG A 136 12.14 -6.80 -3.56
N ILE A 137 11.80 -8.05 -3.28
CA ILE A 137 10.46 -8.47 -2.91
C ILE A 137 10.44 -8.81 -1.43
N GLY A 138 9.52 -8.21 -0.68
CA GLY A 138 9.29 -8.49 0.73
C GLY A 138 8.09 -9.40 0.92
N ILE A 139 8.28 -10.52 1.61
CA ILE A 139 7.20 -11.45 1.98
C ILE A 139 6.97 -11.33 3.47
N LEU A 140 5.77 -10.90 3.84
CA LEU A 140 5.36 -10.67 5.23
C LEU A 140 4.19 -11.60 5.58
N PRO A 141 4.24 -12.39 6.66
CA PRO A 141 3.05 -13.01 7.21
C PRO A 141 1.94 -11.98 7.47
N ARG A 142 0.68 -12.29 7.15
CA ARG A 142 -0.44 -11.39 7.47
C ARG A 142 -0.42 -11.06 8.96
N MET A 143 -0.72 -9.83 9.34
CA MET A 143 -0.63 -9.32 10.72
C MET A 143 0.79 -9.38 11.31
N GLY A 144 1.83 -9.58 10.48
CA GLY A 144 3.23 -9.58 10.88
C GLY A 144 3.78 -8.17 11.09
N ARG A 145 5.00 -8.10 11.62
CA ARG A 145 5.75 -6.86 11.90
C ARG A 145 6.96 -6.78 10.99
N ASN A 146 7.65 -5.65 11.01
CA ASN A 146 8.88 -5.45 10.25
C ASN A 146 9.92 -6.59 10.41
N SER A 147 10.09 -7.11 11.63
CA SER A 147 11.02 -8.22 11.92
C SER A 147 10.66 -9.54 11.21
N ASP A 148 9.43 -9.67 10.74
CA ASP A 148 8.92 -10.89 10.14
C ASP A 148 9.01 -10.85 8.61
N VAL A 149 9.39 -9.69 8.03
CA VAL A 149 9.56 -9.55 6.59
C VAL A 149 10.80 -10.30 6.13
N ARG A 150 10.63 -11.16 5.13
CA ARG A 150 11.73 -11.80 4.42
C ARG A 150 11.93 -11.10 3.08
N TRP A 151 13.08 -10.47 2.90
CA TRP A 151 13.44 -9.76 1.68
C TRP A 151 14.24 -10.66 0.74
N PHE A 152 13.93 -10.59 -0.56
CA PHE A 152 14.59 -11.30 -1.63
C PHE A 152 14.99 -10.30 -2.70
N GLU A 153 16.28 -10.19 -2.97
CA GLU A 153 16.81 -9.35 -4.05
C GLU A 153 16.42 -9.92 -5.40
N ILE A 154 16.10 -9.02 -6.33
CA ILE A 154 15.75 -9.35 -7.71
C ILE A 154 16.49 -8.41 -8.67
N ASP A 155 16.48 -8.75 -9.95
CA ASP A 155 16.98 -7.84 -10.97
C ASP A 155 16.18 -6.53 -10.98
N PRO A 156 16.84 -5.37 -11.10
CA PRO A 156 16.17 -4.09 -11.10
C PRO A 156 15.09 -3.99 -12.18
N CYS A 157 13.87 -3.76 -11.73
CA CYS A 157 12.70 -3.58 -12.58
C CYS A 157 11.71 -2.63 -11.91
N TYR A 158 10.66 -2.24 -12.63
CA TYR A 158 9.51 -1.56 -12.05
C TYR A 158 8.22 -2.20 -12.53
N VAL A 159 7.32 -2.46 -11.58
CA VAL A 159 6.02 -3.07 -11.81
C VAL A 159 4.96 -2.16 -11.21
N PHE A 160 4.05 -1.62 -12.04
CA PHE A 160 2.90 -0.86 -11.55
C PHE A 160 1.87 -1.78 -10.91
N HIS A 161 1.46 -2.82 -11.63
CA HIS A 161 0.40 -3.72 -11.20
C HIS A 161 0.85 -5.18 -11.31
N PRO A 162 0.96 -5.91 -10.18
CA PRO A 162 1.15 -7.35 -10.22
C PRO A 162 -0.16 -8.03 -10.61
N MET A 163 -0.06 -9.16 -11.28
CA MET A 163 -1.22 -9.92 -11.71
C MET A 163 -1.79 -10.78 -10.58
N ASN A 164 -0.95 -11.57 -9.93
CA ASN A 164 -1.35 -12.50 -8.85
C ASN A 164 -0.12 -13.03 -8.11
N ALA A 165 -0.37 -13.67 -6.95
CA ALA A 165 0.64 -14.40 -6.20
C ALA A 165 0.03 -15.65 -5.55
N TRP A 166 0.78 -16.75 -5.53
CA TRP A 166 0.40 -17.99 -4.86
C TRP A 166 1.62 -18.74 -4.36
N VAL A 167 1.39 -19.80 -3.57
CA VAL A 167 2.44 -20.66 -3.01
C VAL A 167 2.26 -22.07 -3.56
N GLU A 168 3.35 -22.68 -4.03
CA GLU A 168 3.46 -24.10 -4.34
C GLU A 168 4.63 -24.71 -3.56
N GLY A 169 4.31 -25.46 -2.51
CA GLY A 169 5.33 -25.97 -1.59
C GLY A 169 6.06 -24.83 -0.89
N ASP A 170 7.37 -24.73 -1.10
CA ASP A 170 8.24 -23.68 -0.54
C ASP A 170 8.52 -22.52 -1.52
N VAL A 171 7.83 -22.49 -2.65
CA VAL A 171 8.01 -21.47 -3.70
C VAL A 171 6.84 -20.50 -3.73
N VAL A 172 7.15 -19.21 -3.82
CA VAL A 172 6.21 -18.11 -4.06
C VAL A 172 6.36 -17.63 -5.49
#